data_c6515db0c5e2f546fa09be151d5a445a
#
_entry.id   c6515db0c5e2f546fa09be151d5a445a
#
_cell.length_a   1.000
_cell.length_b   1.000
_cell.length_c   1.000
_cell.angle_alpha   90.00
_cell.angle_beta   90.00
_cell.angle_gamma   90.00
#
_symmetry.space_group_name_H-M   'P 1'
#
loop_
_entity.id
_entity.type
_entity.pdbx_description
1 polymer ?
#
loop_
_entity_poly.entity_id
_entity_poly.type
_entity_poly.pdbx_seq_one_letter_code
_entity_poly.pdbx_strand_id
1 'polypeptide(L)'
;MPNKLTHVDEHGRAHMVDVGQKPDTERIAVARGEIYMKKETLELIRLGQIKKGDVLTVAQIAGITASKRTSELIPLCHPLPLTQVDVDLEIDESLPGVVITATAKTVGKTGVEMEALTAVSVAALTVYDMAKAAEKTMRIQNIRLLEKHGGQSGDVVNE
;
A
#
# COMPACT_ATOMS: atom_id res chain seq x y z
N MET A 1 24.06 1.23 -20.03
CA MET A 1 24.77 0.51 -18.96
C MET A 1 23.80 -0.45 -18.30
N PRO A 2 24.19 -1.68 -18.03
CA PRO A 2 23.29 -2.59 -17.31
C PRO A 2 22.98 -1.97 -15.94
N ASN A 3 21.70 -1.93 -15.59
CA ASN A 3 21.25 -1.50 -14.25
C ASN A 3 21.91 -2.41 -13.21
N LYS A 4 22.86 -1.86 -12.47
CA LYS A 4 23.51 -2.60 -11.39
C LYS A 4 22.45 -2.85 -10.30
N LEU A 5 22.22 -4.11 -9.96
CA LEU A 5 21.33 -4.46 -8.87
C LEU A 5 21.91 -3.90 -7.56
N THR A 6 21.22 -2.96 -6.93
CA THR A 6 21.70 -2.25 -5.75
C THR A 6 21.56 -3.03 -4.45
N HIS A 7 20.71 -4.06 -4.44
CA HIS A 7 20.45 -4.90 -3.26
C HIS A 7 21.21 -6.23 -3.26
N VAL A 8 22.20 -6.37 -4.14
CA VAL A 8 23.04 -7.58 -4.23
C VAL A 8 24.50 -7.15 -4.25
N ASP A 9 25.32 -7.75 -3.38
CA ASP A 9 26.75 -7.50 -3.31
C ASP A 9 27.51 -8.23 -4.44
N GLU A 10 28.82 -8.03 -4.49
CA GLU A 10 29.70 -8.66 -5.51
C GLU A 10 29.69 -10.21 -5.46
N HIS A 11 29.24 -10.76 -4.34
CA HIS A 11 29.14 -12.21 -4.13
C HIS A 11 27.72 -12.75 -4.29
N GLY A 12 26.78 -11.94 -4.77
CA GLY A 12 25.38 -12.33 -4.97
C GLY A 12 24.56 -12.38 -3.69
N ARG A 13 25.03 -11.81 -2.58
CA ARG A 13 24.30 -11.79 -1.31
C ARG A 13 23.41 -10.56 -1.22
N ALA A 14 22.19 -10.76 -0.70
CA ALA A 14 21.27 -9.66 -0.45
C ALA A 14 21.78 -8.75 0.67
N HIS A 15 21.62 -7.44 0.49
CA HIS A 15 21.91 -6.45 1.53
C HIS A 15 20.98 -5.25 1.41
N MET A 16 20.75 -4.59 2.54
CA MET A 16 20.05 -3.32 2.58
C MET A 16 21.01 -2.21 2.15
N VAL A 17 20.58 -1.38 1.20
CA VAL A 17 21.43 -0.31 0.65
C VAL A 17 21.76 0.73 1.73
N ASP A 18 23.01 1.16 1.80
CA ASP A 18 23.42 2.26 2.68
C ASP A 18 22.96 3.60 2.09
N VAL A 19 22.07 4.28 2.79
CA VAL A 19 21.55 5.61 2.43
C VAL A 19 22.06 6.70 3.37
N GLY A 20 23.03 6.40 4.23
CA GLY A 20 23.53 7.30 5.26
C GLY A 20 24.04 8.65 4.74
N GLN A 21 24.58 8.67 3.53
CA GLN A 21 25.12 9.88 2.90
C GLN A 21 24.11 10.69 2.08
N LYS A 22 22.89 10.15 1.90
CA LYS A 22 21.83 10.87 1.17
C LYS A 22 21.22 11.96 2.05
N PRO A 23 20.86 13.12 1.48
CA PRO A 23 20.16 14.15 2.23
C PRO A 23 18.71 13.72 2.54
N ASP A 24 18.16 14.26 3.62
CA ASP A 24 16.75 14.14 3.90
C ASP A 24 15.97 15.04 2.94
N THR A 25 15.00 14.48 2.24
CA THR A 25 14.12 15.20 1.34
C THR A 25 12.66 14.78 1.57
N GLU A 26 11.74 15.67 1.24
CA GLU A 26 10.32 15.32 1.27
C GLU A 26 10.04 14.24 0.22
N ARG A 27 9.34 13.22 0.62
CA ARG A 27 8.95 12.08 -0.22
C ARG A 27 7.46 11.83 -0.11
N ILE A 28 6.82 11.65 -1.25
CA ILE A 28 5.41 11.32 -1.35
C ILE A 28 5.27 10.14 -2.30
N ALA A 29 4.41 9.18 -1.96
CA ALA A 29 4.03 8.11 -2.86
C ALA A 29 2.52 7.85 -2.76
N VAL A 30 1.91 7.57 -3.90
CA VAL A 30 0.50 7.20 -4.00
C VAL A 30 0.40 5.84 -4.66
N ALA A 31 -0.26 4.91 -3.99
CA ALA A 31 -0.55 3.58 -4.52
C ALA A 31 -2.06 3.35 -4.58
N ARG A 32 -2.48 2.46 -5.45
CA ARG A 32 -3.88 2.07 -5.58
C ARG A 32 -3.98 0.58 -5.78
N GLY A 33 -5.10 0.02 -5.37
CA GLY A 33 -5.51 -1.34 -5.63
C GLY A 33 -7.00 -1.46 -5.50
N GLU A 34 -7.52 -2.63 -5.77
CA GLU A 34 -8.95 -2.87 -5.71
C GLU A 34 -9.25 -4.29 -5.25
N ILE A 35 -10.40 -4.47 -4.65
CA ILE A 35 -10.95 -5.77 -4.35
C ILE A 35 -12.28 -5.93 -5.06
N TYR A 36 -12.31 -6.87 -6.01
CA TYR A 36 -13.49 -7.23 -6.79
C TYR A 36 -14.36 -8.22 -6.00
N MET A 37 -15.67 -8.01 -6.04
CA MET A 37 -16.63 -8.87 -5.36
C MET A 37 -17.97 -8.88 -6.09
N LYS A 38 -18.86 -9.78 -5.66
CA LYS A 38 -20.24 -9.78 -6.13
C LYS A 38 -20.99 -8.57 -5.61
N LYS A 39 -21.97 -8.11 -6.39
CA LYS A 39 -22.81 -6.96 -6.01
C LYS A 39 -23.51 -7.15 -4.66
N GLU A 40 -23.94 -8.39 -4.36
CA GLU A 40 -24.59 -8.73 -3.10
C GLU A 40 -23.65 -8.52 -1.89
N THR A 41 -22.38 -8.90 -2.04
CA THR A 41 -21.37 -8.70 -1.00
C THR A 41 -21.06 -7.22 -0.82
N LEU A 42 -20.92 -6.48 -1.92
CA LEU A 42 -20.69 -5.04 -1.88
C LEU A 42 -21.84 -4.31 -1.17
N GLU A 43 -23.08 -4.73 -1.41
CA GLU A 43 -24.27 -4.16 -0.76
C GLU A 43 -24.26 -4.40 0.75
N LEU A 44 -23.83 -5.59 1.22
CA LEU A 44 -23.67 -5.87 2.64
C LEU A 44 -22.65 -4.92 3.30
N ILE A 45 -21.56 -4.65 2.60
CA ILE A 45 -20.54 -3.70 3.07
C ILE A 45 -21.14 -2.30 3.13
N ARG A 46 -21.80 -1.87 2.06
CA ARG A 46 -22.40 -0.53 1.96
C ARG A 46 -23.46 -0.27 3.05
N LEU A 47 -24.26 -1.27 3.38
CA LEU A 47 -25.30 -1.18 4.39
C LEU A 47 -24.82 -1.43 5.83
N GLY A 48 -23.53 -1.73 6.02
CA GLY A 48 -22.98 -2.03 7.33
C GLY A 48 -23.48 -3.34 7.93
N GLN A 49 -23.84 -4.32 7.11
CA GLN A 49 -24.44 -5.60 7.52
C GLN A 49 -23.44 -6.75 7.64
N ILE A 50 -22.14 -6.47 7.55
CA ILE A 50 -21.11 -7.47 7.80
C ILE A 50 -20.97 -7.71 9.30
N LYS A 51 -21.00 -8.99 9.71
CA LYS A 51 -21.00 -9.38 11.14
C LYS A 51 -19.75 -8.93 11.91
N LYS A 52 -18.62 -8.82 11.26
CA LYS A 52 -17.35 -8.38 11.89
C LYS A 52 -17.27 -6.86 12.13
N GLY A 53 -18.23 -6.09 11.64
CA GLY A 53 -18.31 -4.65 11.86
C GLY A 53 -18.12 -3.80 10.62
N ASP A 54 -17.69 -2.56 10.81
CA ASP A 54 -17.47 -1.58 9.74
C ASP A 54 -16.21 -1.92 8.93
N VAL A 55 -16.42 -2.53 7.76
CA VAL A 55 -15.36 -3.04 6.90
C VAL A 55 -14.42 -1.93 6.45
N LEU A 56 -14.96 -0.83 5.95
CA LEU A 56 -14.14 0.25 5.36
C LEU A 56 -13.30 0.95 6.42
N THR A 57 -13.86 1.24 7.58
CA THR A 57 -13.13 1.88 8.68
C THR A 57 -12.03 0.97 9.24
N VAL A 58 -12.33 -0.31 9.47
CA VAL A 58 -11.33 -1.26 9.97
C VAL A 58 -10.20 -1.46 8.96
N ALA A 59 -10.53 -1.57 7.67
CA ALA A 59 -9.53 -1.69 6.61
C ALA A 59 -8.64 -0.44 6.49
N GLN A 60 -9.23 0.74 6.64
CA GLN A 60 -8.49 2.01 6.66
C GLN A 60 -7.45 2.02 7.79
N ILE A 61 -7.87 1.70 9.01
CA ILE A 61 -6.97 1.66 10.17
C ILE A 61 -5.89 0.59 9.98
N ALA A 62 -6.24 -0.58 9.46
CA ALA A 62 -5.30 -1.65 9.18
C ALA A 62 -4.23 -1.23 8.17
N GLY A 63 -4.63 -0.53 7.11
CA GLY A 63 -3.70 0.00 6.11
C GLY A 63 -2.73 1.02 6.70
N ILE A 64 -3.22 1.96 7.48
CA ILE A 64 -2.39 2.95 8.18
C ILE A 64 -1.39 2.25 9.12
N THR A 65 -1.87 1.31 9.91
CA THR A 65 -1.03 0.56 10.86
C THR A 65 0.05 -0.24 10.13
N ALA A 66 -0.31 -0.91 9.04
CA ALA A 66 0.61 -1.72 8.25
C ALA A 66 1.71 -0.87 7.58
N SER A 67 1.39 0.32 7.09
CA SER A 67 2.38 1.22 6.49
C SER A 67 3.52 1.56 7.46
N LYS A 68 3.20 1.68 8.75
CA LYS A 68 4.20 1.95 9.81
C LYS A 68 5.08 0.73 10.12
N ARG A 69 4.72 -0.44 9.65
CA ARG A 69 5.44 -1.71 9.86
C ARG A 69 6.06 -2.27 8.59
N THR A 70 6.14 -1.48 7.55
CA THR A 70 6.64 -1.93 6.23
C THR A 70 8.03 -2.56 6.36
N SER A 71 8.96 -1.95 7.10
CA SER A 71 10.31 -2.49 7.28
C SER A 71 10.35 -3.82 8.04
N GLU A 72 9.35 -4.12 8.83
CA GLU A 72 9.22 -5.42 9.51
C GLU A 72 8.69 -6.51 8.57
N LEU A 73 7.98 -6.13 7.50
CA LEU A 73 7.37 -7.05 6.55
C LEU A 73 8.25 -7.27 5.32
N ILE A 74 8.94 -6.25 4.85
CA ILE A 74 9.77 -6.26 3.64
C ILE A 74 11.24 -6.18 4.05
N PRO A 75 11.99 -7.27 3.92
CA PRO A 75 13.29 -7.43 4.60
C PRO A 75 14.34 -6.36 4.31
N LEU A 76 14.38 -5.85 3.08
CA LEU A 76 15.43 -4.90 2.67
C LEU A 76 14.93 -3.44 2.64
N CYS A 77 13.74 -3.17 3.16
CA CYS A 77 13.23 -1.81 3.33
C CYS A 77 13.81 -1.15 4.57
N HIS A 78 14.18 0.13 4.43
CA HIS A 78 14.62 0.94 5.56
C HIS A 78 13.41 1.34 6.42
N PRO A 79 13.58 1.38 7.75
CA PRO A 79 12.56 1.98 8.63
C PRO A 79 12.51 3.49 8.38
N LEU A 80 11.31 4.03 8.17
CA LEU A 80 11.11 5.44 7.86
C LEU A 80 10.16 6.11 8.86
N PRO A 81 10.45 7.36 9.27
CA PRO A 81 9.54 8.15 10.09
C PRO A 81 8.45 8.76 9.19
N LEU A 82 7.30 8.09 9.08
CA LEU A 82 6.18 8.61 8.29
C LEU A 82 5.59 9.86 8.94
N THR A 83 5.41 10.91 8.16
CA THR A 83 4.80 12.16 8.62
C THR A 83 3.29 12.20 8.35
N GLN A 84 2.83 11.46 7.35
CA GLN A 84 1.42 11.34 7.01
C GLN A 84 1.16 10.04 6.27
N VAL A 85 0.03 9.41 6.58
CA VAL A 85 -0.52 8.28 5.82
C VAL A 85 -2.02 8.46 5.72
N ASP A 86 -2.53 8.51 4.50
CA ASP A 86 -3.95 8.51 4.20
C ASP A 86 -4.31 7.24 3.46
N VAL A 87 -5.38 6.59 3.86
CA VAL A 87 -5.92 5.41 3.19
C VAL A 87 -7.40 5.63 2.95
N ASP A 88 -7.76 5.77 1.68
CA ASP A 88 -9.14 5.97 1.25
C ASP A 88 -9.69 4.69 0.64
N LEU A 89 -10.89 4.31 1.07
CA LEU A 89 -11.63 3.19 0.51
C LEU A 89 -12.95 3.69 -0.03
N GLU A 90 -13.16 3.50 -1.32
CA GLU A 90 -14.36 3.93 -2.03
C GLU A 90 -15.08 2.74 -2.65
N ILE A 91 -16.41 2.72 -2.48
CA ILE A 91 -17.26 1.73 -3.15
C ILE A 91 -17.38 2.13 -4.62
N ASP A 92 -17.06 1.20 -5.51
CA ASP A 92 -17.27 1.34 -6.96
C ASP A 92 -18.24 0.25 -7.43
N GLU A 93 -19.45 0.67 -7.78
CA GLU A 93 -20.49 -0.26 -8.23
C GLU A 93 -20.26 -0.82 -9.63
N SER A 94 -19.45 -0.13 -10.44
CA SER A 94 -19.12 -0.56 -11.80
C SER A 94 -18.04 -1.64 -11.83
N LEU A 95 -17.16 -1.66 -10.85
CA LEU A 95 -16.11 -2.68 -10.70
C LEU A 95 -16.71 -4.11 -10.65
N PRO A 96 -17.69 -4.55 -9.84
CA PRO A 96 -18.08 -4.03 -8.53
C PRO A 96 -17.07 -4.38 -7.43
N GLY A 97 -16.90 -3.49 -6.50
CA GLY A 97 -15.95 -3.71 -5.41
C GLY A 97 -15.55 -2.44 -4.68
N VAL A 98 -14.40 -2.51 -4.04
CA VAL A 98 -13.82 -1.40 -3.29
C VAL A 98 -12.50 -0.99 -3.93
N VAL A 99 -12.34 0.29 -4.22
CA VAL A 99 -11.10 0.90 -4.68
C VAL A 99 -10.38 1.48 -3.47
N ILE A 100 -9.10 1.18 -3.35
CA ILE A 100 -8.26 1.58 -2.22
C ILE A 100 -7.13 2.44 -2.75
N THR A 101 -6.98 3.64 -2.21
CA THR A 101 -5.90 4.56 -2.54
C THR A 101 -5.16 4.94 -1.26
N ALA A 102 -3.85 4.78 -1.23
CA ALA A 102 -3.02 5.18 -0.10
C ALA A 102 -1.98 6.20 -0.52
N THR A 103 -1.84 7.23 0.29
CA THR A 103 -0.79 8.25 0.17
C THR A 103 0.08 8.19 1.41
N ALA A 104 1.39 8.05 1.22
CA ALA A 104 2.37 8.08 2.30
C ALA A 104 3.35 9.22 2.09
N LYS A 105 3.74 9.88 3.19
CA LYS A 105 4.72 10.97 3.19
C LYS A 105 5.77 10.78 4.26
N THR A 106 6.98 11.18 3.94
CA THR A 106 8.08 11.26 4.89
C THR A 106 9.04 12.39 4.51
N VAL A 107 9.87 12.79 5.45
CA VAL A 107 11.11 13.52 5.19
C VAL A 107 12.24 12.57 5.53
N GLY A 108 12.94 12.07 4.52
CA GLY A 108 13.92 11.01 4.72
C GLY A 108 14.84 10.77 3.52
N LYS A 109 15.64 9.74 3.64
CA LYS A 109 16.74 9.42 2.71
C LYS A 109 16.34 8.49 1.57
N THR A 110 15.18 7.89 1.64
CA THR A 110 14.64 6.98 0.63
C THR A 110 13.15 7.19 0.43
N GLY A 111 12.61 6.65 -0.66
CA GLY A 111 11.20 6.82 -1.00
C GLY A 111 10.26 6.01 -0.11
N VAL A 112 8.96 6.32 -0.20
CA VAL A 112 7.89 5.73 0.60
C VAL A 112 6.93 4.89 -0.23
N GLU A 113 7.36 4.41 -1.37
CA GLU A 113 6.56 3.59 -2.28
C GLU A 113 6.07 2.31 -1.59
N MET A 114 6.96 1.65 -0.85
CA MET A 114 6.61 0.39 -0.19
C MET A 114 5.62 0.60 0.94
N GLU A 115 5.67 1.72 1.64
CA GLU A 115 4.72 2.08 2.68
C GLU A 115 3.31 2.29 2.10
N ALA A 116 3.21 2.98 0.96
CA ALA A 116 1.94 3.17 0.26
C ALA A 116 1.38 1.84 -0.29
N LEU A 117 2.22 1.03 -0.93
CA LEU A 117 1.85 -0.28 -1.46
C LEU A 117 1.44 -1.25 -0.34
N THR A 118 2.14 -1.26 0.79
CA THR A 118 1.80 -2.08 1.95
C THR A 118 0.45 -1.66 2.54
N ALA A 119 0.19 -0.36 2.65
CA ALA A 119 -1.09 0.15 3.14
C ALA A 119 -2.26 -0.34 2.28
N VAL A 120 -2.17 -0.22 0.97
CA VAL A 120 -3.19 -0.72 0.03
C VAL A 120 -3.39 -2.22 0.16
N SER A 121 -2.29 -2.98 0.20
CA SER A 121 -2.33 -4.44 0.25
C SER A 121 -3.00 -4.95 1.52
N VAL A 122 -2.65 -4.40 2.67
CA VAL A 122 -3.22 -4.82 3.97
C VAL A 122 -4.65 -4.34 4.13
N ALA A 123 -4.99 -3.15 3.63
CA ALA A 123 -6.39 -2.70 3.60
C ALA A 123 -7.25 -3.67 2.77
N ALA A 124 -6.79 -4.09 1.60
CA ALA A 124 -7.49 -5.06 0.76
C ALA A 124 -7.63 -6.43 1.44
N LEU A 125 -6.57 -6.92 2.08
CA LEU A 125 -6.61 -8.17 2.86
C LEU A 125 -7.63 -8.08 4.01
N THR A 126 -7.73 -6.92 4.64
CA THR A 126 -8.67 -6.69 5.73
C THR A 126 -10.12 -6.70 5.24
N VAL A 127 -10.40 -6.07 4.10
CA VAL A 127 -11.72 -6.17 3.45
C VAL A 127 -12.05 -7.64 3.18
N TYR A 128 -11.11 -8.39 2.60
CA TYR A 128 -11.30 -9.81 2.34
C TYR A 128 -11.59 -10.59 3.61
N ASP A 129 -10.79 -10.44 4.64
CA ASP A 129 -10.96 -11.16 5.90
C ASP A 129 -12.33 -10.87 6.54
N MET A 130 -12.74 -9.61 6.54
CA MET A 130 -14.00 -9.20 7.17
C MET A 130 -15.22 -9.68 6.41
N ALA A 131 -15.17 -9.75 5.08
CA ALA A 131 -16.29 -10.11 4.23
C ALA A 131 -16.31 -11.58 3.75
N LYS A 132 -15.24 -12.35 4.00
CA LYS A 132 -15.11 -13.73 3.47
C LYS A 132 -16.18 -14.71 3.90
N ALA A 133 -16.88 -14.46 5.01
CA ALA A 133 -18.02 -15.27 5.41
C ALA A 133 -19.19 -15.15 4.41
N ALA A 134 -19.34 -13.99 3.77
CA ALA A 134 -20.35 -13.76 2.73
C ALA A 134 -19.88 -14.25 1.35
N GLU A 135 -18.59 -14.07 1.03
CA GLU A 135 -18.04 -14.43 -0.27
C GLU A 135 -16.55 -14.76 -0.16
N LYS A 136 -16.14 -15.95 -0.61
CA LYS A 136 -14.71 -16.36 -0.66
C LYS A 136 -14.05 -16.13 -2.02
N THR A 137 -14.83 -15.77 -3.03
CA THR A 137 -14.34 -15.61 -4.42
C THR A 137 -13.86 -14.20 -4.74
N MET A 138 -13.85 -13.30 -3.76
CA MET A 138 -13.31 -11.94 -3.93
C MET A 138 -11.87 -12.00 -4.43
N ARG A 139 -11.50 -11.03 -5.29
CA ARG A 139 -10.17 -10.94 -5.86
C ARG A 139 -9.55 -9.60 -5.54
N ILE A 140 -8.38 -9.66 -4.93
CA ILE A 140 -7.50 -8.50 -4.77
C ILE A 140 -6.70 -8.38 -6.05
N GLN A 141 -6.73 -7.20 -6.68
CA GLN A 141 -6.15 -7.02 -7.99
C GLN A 141 -5.66 -5.58 -8.19
N ASN A 142 -4.84 -5.38 -9.24
CA ASN A 142 -4.37 -4.08 -9.70
C ASN A 142 -3.67 -3.23 -8.62
N ILE A 143 -2.95 -3.87 -7.69
CA ILE A 143 -2.12 -3.16 -6.73
C ILE A 143 -0.90 -2.61 -7.47
N ARG A 144 -0.73 -1.29 -7.43
CA ARG A 144 0.33 -0.61 -8.17
C ARG A 144 0.64 0.76 -7.62
N LEU A 145 1.84 1.24 -7.95
CA LEU A 145 2.24 2.62 -7.68
C LEU A 145 1.65 3.53 -8.75
N LEU A 146 0.93 4.57 -8.33
CA LEU A 146 0.42 5.60 -9.24
C LEU A 146 1.47 6.68 -9.47
N GLU A 147 2.04 7.19 -8.40
CA GLU A 147 3.00 8.28 -8.47
C GLU A 147 3.94 8.28 -7.26
N LYS A 148 5.11 8.86 -7.46
CA LYS A 148 6.05 9.18 -6.39
C LYS A 148 6.73 10.50 -6.69
N HIS A 149 7.03 11.24 -5.64
CA HIS A 149 7.68 12.54 -5.72
C HIS A 149 8.84 12.63 -4.75
N GLY A 150 9.87 13.37 -5.16
CA GLY A 150 11.06 13.63 -4.37
C GLY A 150 12.21 12.65 -4.59
N GLY A 151 13.38 13.05 -4.11
CA GLY A 151 14.62 12.27 -4.21
C GLY A 151 15.40 12.48 -5.49
N GLN A 152 16.55 11.81 -5.57
CA GLN A 152 17.49 11.96 -6.69
C GLN A 152 16.99 11.41 -8.01
N SER A 153 16.11 10.39 -7.98
CA SER A 153 15.51 9.80 -9.18
C SER A 153 14.36 10.64 -9.76
N GLY A 154 13.98 11.73 -9.09
CA GLY A 154 12.93 12.63 -9.55
C GLY A 154 11.53 12.06 -9.39
N ASP A 155 10.57 12.74 -10.00
CA ASP A 155 9.17 12.38 -9.94
C ASP A 155 8.83 11.30 -10.96
N VAL A 156 7.95 10.38 -10.56
CA VAL A 156 7.38 9.34 -11.45
C VAL A 156 5.88 9.43 -11.35
N VAL A 157 5.22 9.51 -12.49
CA VAL A 157 3.76 9.48 -12.62
C VAL A 157 3.42 8.37 -13.61
N ASN A 158 2.79 7.30 -13.11
CA ASN A 158 2.42 6.13 -13.91
C ASN A 158 0.99 6.22 -14.44
N GLU A 159 0.12 6.93 -13.74
CA GLU A 159 -1.28 7.16 -14.14
C GLU A 159 -1.74 8.59 -13.84
#